data_16a9822174ff315581dbeeb517b7ae9f
#
_entry.id   16a9822174ff315581dbeeb517b7ae9f
#
_cell.length_a   1.000
_cell.length_b   1.000
_cell.length_c   1.000
_cell.angle_alpha   90.00
_cell.angle_beta   90.00
_cell.angle_gamma   90.00
#
_symmetry.space_group_name_H-M   'P 1'
#
loop_
_entity.id
_entity.type
_entity.pdbx_description
1 polymer ?
#
loop_
_entity_poly.entity_id
_entity_poly.type
_entity_poly.pdbx_seq_one_letter_code
_entity_poly.pdbx_strand_id
1 'polypeptide(L)'
;MKFAMIPVEEASETIPLLMRKDLVNRNAKISKGDGCRLVPIQDGKEDIVSSMGYSITEGEAYSRDRIPPQERIKASLSDLPEDVIRELPMRWEYVGRIAIIVLKESAEPYKERIGDVYAEELGMESICVDRQGVTGEFRRPTTEIIHGDRTEDVRLENGVLYDMDVTKVMFTSGNVDERERMKDLDCSGETIVDMFAGIGYFTLPLAKFAHPSKIYACEKNPDSYEFLVKNVELNDVKDIVEPILSDNRDLDLGTHFADRILMGYVQITSEFLPKALEMIKPGGMIHYHDTFYVHEYEDRIKEIFDRECPGGYEIESIHEVKSFAPSVSHYVADIRIL
;
A
#
# COMPACT_ATOMS: atom_id res chain seq x y z
N MET A 1 7.37 15.17 35.96
CA MET A 1 8.11 15.23 34.69
C MET A 1 8.00 16.61 34.09
N LYS A 2 9.02 17.07 33.35
CA LYS A 2 9.03 18.39 32.71
C LYS A 2 8.49 18.31 31.30
N PHE A 3 7.72 19.30 30.89
CA PHE A 3 7.06 19.40 29.59
C PHE A 3 7.36 20.75 28.95
N ALA A 4 7.66 20.78 27.68
CA ALA A 4 7.65 21.99 26.87
C ALA A 4 6.21 22.34 26.48
N MET A 5 5.85 23.60 26.65
CA MET A 5 4.56 24.16 26.21
C MET A 5 4.72 24.67 24.78
N ILE A 6 4.24 23.91 23.81
CA ILE A 6 4.32 24.26 22.38
C ILE A 6 2.96 24.78 21.94
N PRO A 7 2.83 26.01 21.40
CA PRO A 7 1.59 26.53 20.87
C PRO A 7 0.98 25.59 19.84
N VAL A 8 -0.34 25.46 19.78
CA VAL A 8 -1.01 24.51 18.88
C VAL A 8 -0.67 24.79 17.42
N GLU A 9 -0.58 26.04 17.03
CA GLU A 9 -0.21 26.51 15.68
C GLU A 9 1.20 26.11 15.25
N GLU A 10 2.15 25.99 16.20
CA GLU A 10 3.54 25.62 15.94
C GLU A 10 3.81 24.11 16.12
N ALA A 11 2.86 23.38 16.68
CA ALA A 11 3.07 22.00 17.14
C ALA A 11 3.42 21.04 15.99
N SER A 12 2.87 21.24 14.79
CA SER A 12 3.11 20.41 13.61
C SER A 12 4.55 20.44 13.11
N GLU A 13 5.24 21.56 13.29
CA GLU A 13 6.63 21.74 12.87
C GLU A 13 7.63 21.52 14.02
N THR A 14 7.28 22.04 15.19
CA THR A 14 8.18 22.03 16.35
C THR A 14 8.32 20.65 16.96
N ILE A 15 7.23 19.88 17.12
CA ILE A 15 7.33 18.55 17.75
C ILE A 15 8.23 17.59 16.96
N PRO A 16 8.13 17.47 15.63
CA PRO A 16 9.10 16.69 14.84
C PRO A 16 10.55 17.19 14.95
N LEU A 17 10.74 18.52 15.04
CA LEU A 17 12.07 19.11 15.23
C LEU A 17 12.67 18.68 16.57
N LEU A 18 11.92 18.80 17.68
CA LEU A 18 12.35 18.35 19.00
C LEU A 18 12.65 16.85 19.03
N MET A 19 11.85 16.04 18.32
CA MET A 19 12.07 14.59 18.21
C MET A 19 13.36 14.27 17.43
N ARG A 20 13.65 14.97 16.33
CA ARG A 20 14.90 14.78 15.54
C ARG A 20 16.13 15.19 16.34
N LYS A 21 16.01 16.19 17.20
CA LYS A 21 17.10 16.65 18.08
C LYS A 21 17.24 15.82 19.35
N ASP A 22 16.47 14.75 19.50
CA ASP A 22 16.45 13.87 20.68
C ASP A 22 16.23 14.62 22.01
N LEU A 23 15.31 15.60 21.99
CA LEU A 23 14.95 16.40 23.16
C LEU A 23 13.68 15.91 23.84
N VAL A 24 12.91 15.03 23.19
CA VAL A 24 11.61 14.53 23.69
C VAL A 24 11.80 13.23 24.44
N ASN A 25 11.21 13.13 25.63
CA ASN A 25 11.12 11.85 26.33
C ASN A 25 10.01 11.00 25.68
N ARG A 26 10.44 10.01 24.90
CA ARG A 26 9.54 9.14 24.12
C ARG A 26 8.74 8.15 24.96
N ASN A 27 9.08 7.98 26.25
CA ASN A 27 8.37 7.09 27.16
C ASN A 27 7.13 7.74 27.77
N ALA A 28 6.91 9.03 27.53
CA ALA A 28 5.74 9.75 28.00
C ALA A 28 4.90 10.28 26.83
N LYS A 29 3.58 10.43 27.06
CA LYS A 29 2.64 10.94 26.08
C LYS A 29 2.73 12.46 25.98
N ILE A 30 2.61 12.96 24.75
CA ILE A 30 2.28 14.36 24.49
C ILE A 30 0.81 14.55 24.86
N SER A 31 0.51 15.52 25.71
CA SER A 31 -0.85 15.80 26.15
C SER A 31 -1.33 17.19 25.70
N LYS A 32 -2.63 17.43 25.82
CA LYS A 32 -3.21 18.75 25.54
C LYS A 32 -3.10 19.63 26.79
N GLY A 33 -2.61 20.86 26.62
CA GLY A 33 -2.71 21.95 27.57
C GLY A 33 -3.67 23.02 27.05
N ASP A 34 -3.83 24.10 27.83
CA ASP A 34 -4.64 25.25 27.43
C ASP A 34 -3.90 26.03 26.31
N GLY A 35 -4.42 25.98 25.08
CA GLY A 35 -3.81 26.60 23.90
C GLY A 35 -2.46 26.03 23.46
N CYS A 36 -2.00 24.92 24.05
CA CYS A 36 -0.70 24.32 23.73
C CYS A 36 -0.70 22.80 23.73
N ARG A 37 0.42 22.21 23.26
CA ARG A 37 0.79 20.82 23.46
C ARG A 37 1.85 20.73 24.55
N LEU A 38 1.62 19.85 25.50
CA LEU A 38 2.59 19.55 26.57
C LEU A 38 3.47 18.38 26.04
N VAL A 39 4.68 18.72 25.64
CA VAL A 39 5.65 17.77 25.06
C VAL A 39 6.63 17.36 26.16
N PRO A 40 6.68 16.07 26.55
CA PRO A 40 7.59 15.63 27.61
C PRO A 40 9.05 15.78 27.17
N ILE A 41 9.87 16.37 27.99
CA ILE A 41 11.29 16.66 27.72
C ILE A 41 12.17 15.63 28.42
N GLN A 42 13.27 15.23 27.77
CA GLN A 42 14.31 14.42 28.42
C GLN A 42 14.97 15.19 29.55
N ASP A 43 15.28 14.49 30.64
CA ASP A 43 15.95 15.08 31.80
C ASP A 43 17.27 15.72 31.42
N GLY A 44 17.52 16.94 31.84
CA GLY A 44 18.71 17.73 31.55
C GLY A 44 18.72 18.43 30.18
N LYS A 45 17.59 18.39 29.43
CA LYS A 45 17.46 19.09 28.15
C LYS A 45 16.59 20.33 28.18
N GLU A 46 16.13 20.72 29.36
CA GLU A 46 15.20 21.82 29.59
C GLU A 46 15.75 23.16 29.11
N ASP A 47 17.03 23.43 29.41
CA ASP A 47 17.69 24.69 29.03
C ASP A 47 17.78 24.84 27.50
N ILE A 48 18.00 23.73 26.79
CA ILE A 48 18.04 23.73 25.35
C ILE A 48 16.67 24.10 24.77
N VAL A 49 15.61 23.48 25.28
CA VAL A 49 14.24 23.75 24.84
C VAL A 49 13.81 25.17 25.20
N SER A 50 14.17 25.65 26.39
CA SER A 50 13.93 27.04 26.82
C SER A 50 14.66 28.03 25.92
N SER A 51 15.89 27.74 25.48
CA SER A 51 16.65 28.59 24.55
C SER A 51 16.02 28.68 23.19
N MET A 52 15.17 27.72 22.83
CA MET A 52 14.36 27.71 21.57
C MET A 52 13.08 28.57 21.71
N GLY A 53 12.84 29.19 22.87
CA GLY A 53 11.70 30.07 23.09
C GLY A 53 10.47 29.41 23.75
N TYR A 54 10.56 28.15 24.16
CA TYR A 54 9.43 27.41 24.73
C TYR A 54 9.50 27.38 26.27
N SER A 55 8.35 27.65 26.91
CA SER A 55 8.22 27.56 28.36
C SER A 55 8.18 26.11 28.82
N ILE A 56 8.80 25.84 29.96
CA ILE A 56 8.79 24.53 30.61
C ILE A 56 7.83 24.55 31.81
N THR A 57 7.03 23.50 31.91
CA THR A 57 6.14 23.29 33.07
C THR A 57 6.37 21.89 33.65
N GLU A 58 5.98 21.71 34.93
CA GLU A 58 5.97 20.41 35.57
C GLU A 58 4.54 19.83 35.56
N GLY A 59 4.44 18.54 35.39
CA GLY A 59 3.15 17.85 35.36
C GLY A 59 3.27 16.35 35.55
N GLU A 60 2.14 15.70 35.71
CA GLU A 60 2.08 14.24 35.70
C GLU A 60 2.34 13.67 34.32
N ALA A 61 3.21 12.66 34.25
CA ALA A 61 3.50 11.95 33.02
C ALA A 61 2.55 10.78 32.89
N TYR A 62 1.86 10.73 31.77
CA TYR A 62 1.17 9.51 31.37
C TYR A 62 2.16 8.64 30.58
N SER A 63 2.46 7.46 31.16
CA SER A 63 3.36 6.51 30.50
C SER A 63 2.89 6.17 29.06
N ARG A 64 3.85 6.03 28.17
CA ARG A 64 3.67 5.45 26.84
C ARG A 64 3.81 3.93 26.85
N ASP A 65 3.95 3.30 28.00
CA ASP A 65 4.01 1.84 28.11
C ASP A 65 2.69 1.24 27.57
N ARG A 66 2.57 1.31 26.26
CA ARG A 66 1.60 0.50 25.54
C ARG A 66 2.25 -0.86 25.38
N ILE A 67 1.74 -1.81 26.15
CA ILE A 67 2.01 -3.21 25.85
C ILE A 67 1.68 -3.41 24.36
N PRO A 68 2.62 -3.87 23.53
CA PRO A 68 2.35 -4.09 22.11
C PRO A 68 1.12 -4.96 21.90
N PRO A 69 0.32 -4.73 20.86
CA PRO A 69 -0.86 -5.55 20.60
C PRO A 69 -0.57 -7.06 20.59
N GLN A 70 0.59 -7.44 20.09
CA GLN A 70 1.05 -8.82 20.07
C GLN A 70 1.17 -9.45 21.46
N GLU A 71 1.66 -8.69 22.43
CA GLU A 71 1.79 -9.16 23.82
C GLU A 71 0.43 -9.20 24.53
N ARG A 72 -0.46 -8.23 24.27
CA ARG A 72 -1.83 -8.23 24.80
C ARG A 72 -2.62 -9.41 24.25
N ILE A 73 -2.57 -9.65 22.94
CA ILE A 73 -3.20 -10.80 22.29
C ILE A 73 -2.73 -12.13 22.91
N LYS A 74 -1.41 -12.30 23.10
CA LYS A 74 -0.87 -13.50 23.76
C LYS A 74 -1.36 -13.65 25.20
N ALA A 75 -1.43 -12.56 25.93
CA ALA A 75 -1.92 -12.59 27.32
C ALA A 75 -3.40 -12.96 27.37
N SER A 76 -4.24 -12.41 26.48
CA SER A 76 -5.67 -12.66 26.40
C SER A 76 -6.01 -14.07 25.88
N LEU A 77 -5.06 -14.74 25.21
CA LEU A 77 -5.17 -16.12 24.70
C LEU A 77 -4.30 -17.13 25.47
N SER A 78 -3.83 -16.76 26.67
CA SER A 78 -2.92 -17.60 27.47
C SER A 78 -3.52 -18.93 27.95
N ASP A 79 -4.83 -19.11 27.82
CA ASP A 79 -5.58 -20.33 28.10
C ASP A 79 -5.54 -21.34 26.95
N LEU A 80 -5.07 -20.95 25.76
CA LEU A 80 -4.92 -21.86 24.62
C LEU A 80 -3.67 -22.75 24.75
N PRO A 81 -3.62 -23.85 24.00
CA PRO A 81 -2.42 -24.73 23.95
C PRO A 81 -1.17 -23.91 23.55
N GLU A 82 -0.02 -24.25 24.14
CA GLU A 82 1.23 -23.50 23.95
C GLU A 82 1.72 -23.49 22.50
N ASP A 83 1.50 -24.55 21.75
CA ASP A 83 1.81 -24.64 20.33
C ASP A 83 0.96 -23.66 19.51
N VAL A 84 -0.32 -23.50 19.83
CA VAL A 84 -1.21 -22.51 19.21
C VAL A 84 -0.75 -21.09 19.52
N ILE A 85 -0.44 -20.79 20.80
CA ILE A 85 0.04 -19.45 21.21
C ILE A 85 1.33 -19.06 20.47
N ARG A 86 2.23 -20.01 20.24
CA ARG A 86 3.49 -19.78 19.52
C ARG A 86 3.27 -19.46 18.05
N GLU A 87 2.22 -20.00 17.43
CA GLU A 87 1.89 -19.85 16.03
C GLU A 87 0.86 -18.73 15.74
N LEU A 88 0.42 -17.99 16.77
CA LEU A 88 -0.49 -16.85 16.57
C LEU A 88 0.09 -15.83 15.58
N PRO A 89 -0.72 -15.27 14.69
CA PRO A 89 -0.30 -14.23 13.76
C PRO A 89 0.24 -12.99 14.47
N MET A 90 1.51 -12.67 14.28
CA MET A 90 2.12 -11.44 14.84
C MET A 90 2.15 -10.29 13.84
N ARG A 91 1.63 -10.52 12.63
CA ARG A 91 1.46 -9.53 11.56
C ARG A 91 0.07 -9.66 10.96
N TRP A 92 -0.49 -8.56 10.54
CA TRP A 92 -1.80 -8.46 9.91
C TRP A 92 -1.83 -7.28 8.94
N GLU A 93 -2.75 -7.36 7.96
CA GLU A 93 -3.07 -6.26 7.06
C GLU A 93 -4.30 -5.53 7.60
N TYR A 94 -4.42 -4.23 7.25
CA TYR A 94 -5.58 -3.42 7.60
C TYR A 94 -6.27 -2.87 6.36
N VAL A 95 -7.60 -2.95 6.36
CA VAL A 95 -8.47 -2.19 5.45
C VAL A 95 -9.50 -1.48 6.31
N GLY A 96 -9.33 -0.18 6.53
CA GLY A 96 -10.18 0.57 7.46
C GLY A 96 -10.25 -0.08 8.84
N ARG A 97 -11.42 -0.62 9.18
CA ARG A 97 -11.71 -1.31 10.45
C ARG A 97 -11.75 -2.84 10.34
N ILE A 98 -11.16 -3.37 9.28
CA ILE A 98 -11.02 -4.81 9.05
C ILE A 98 -9.55 -5.17 9.20
N ALA A 99 -9.23 -6.21 9.97
CA ALA A 99 -7.90 -6.81 9.99
C ALA A 99 -7.91 -8.18 9.31
N ILE A 100 -6.88 -8.44 8.50
CA ILE A 100 -6.69 -9.70 7.80
C ILE A 100 -5.48 -10.39 8.39
N ILE A 101 -5.65 -11.61 8.84
CA ILE A 101 -4.60 -12.45 9.46
C ILE A 101 -4.43 -13.74 8.67
N VAL A 102 -3.31 -14.42 8.88
CA VAL A 102 -3.05 -15.77 8.35
C VAL A 102 -2.98 -16.73 9.52
N LEU A 103 -3.93 -17.65 9.61
CA LEU A 103 -3.95 -18.68 10.66
C LEU A 103 -3.21 -19.95 10.20
N LYS A 104 -2.50 -20.57 11.14
CA LYS A 104 -1.96 -21.92 11.00
C LYS A 104 -3.04 -22.95 11.31
N GLU A 105 -2.86 -24.19 10.80
CA GLU A 105 -3.80 -25.29 10.97
C GLU A 105 -4.06 -25.63 12.47
N SER A 106 -3.03 -25.53 13.31
CA SER A 106 -3.14 -25.71 14.77
C SER A 106 -4.11 -24.75 15.45
N ALA A 107 -4.27 -23.53 14.90
CA ALA A 107 -5.14 -22.48 15.44
C ALA A 107 -6.60 -22.57 14.93
N GLU A 108 -6.86 -23.39 13.92
CA GLU A 108 -8.19 -23.51 13.29
C GLU A 108 -9.33 -23.87 14.26
N PRO A 109 -9.16 -24.81 15.20
CA PRO A 109 -10.20 -25.12 16.19
C PRO A 109 -10.57 -23.95 17.12
N TYR A 110 -9.71 -22.93 17.18
CA TYR A 110 -9.84 -21.77 18.08
C TYR A 110 -10.12 -20.47 17.32
N LYS A 111 -10.40 -20.52 16.02
CA LYS A 111 -10.49 -19.35 15.15
C LYS A 111 -11.49 -18.29 15.63
N GLU A 112 -12.66 -18.69 16.13
CA GLU A 112 -13.68 -17.76 16.66
C GLU A 112 -13.13 -17.02 17.89
N ARG A 113 -12.56 -17.75 18.86
CA ARG A 113 -11.94 -17.15 20.05
C ARG A 113 -10.77 -16.23 19.71
N ILE A 114 -9.96 -16.61 18.72
CA ILE A 114 -8.87 -15.78 18.20
C ILE A 114 -9.44 -14.54 17.56
N GLY A 115 -10.45 -14.67 16.72
CA GLY A 115 -11.14 -13.55 16.07
C GLY A 115 -11.64 -12.51 17.07
N ASP A 116 -12.33 -12.95 18.14
CA ASP A 116 -12.84 -12.08 19.19
C ASP A 116 -11.73 -11.28 19.88
N VAL A 117 -10.65 -11.95 20.28
CA VAL A 117 -9.52 -11.31 20.96
C VAL A 117 -8.79 -10.34 20.03
N TYR A 118 -8.56 -10.70 18.75
CA TYR A 118 -7.93 -9.80 17.81
C TYR A 118 -8.80 -8.56 17.54
N ALA A 119 -10.12 -8.71 17.42
CA ALA A 119 -11.04 -7.60 17.25
C ALA A 119 -10.97 -6.62 18.43
N GLU A 120 -11.01 -7.13 19.67
CA GLU A 120 -10.92 -6.32 20.89
C GLU A 120 -9.55 -5.61 20.99
N GLU A 121 -8.46 -6.36 20.88
CA GLU A 121 -7.11 -5.84 21.13
C GLU A 121 -6.60 -4.88 20.05
N LEU A 122 -7.08 -5.04 18.81
CA LEU A 122 -6.76 -4.18 17.69
C LEU A 122 -7.78 -3.05 17.50
N GLY A 123 -8.96 -3.14 18.10
CA GLY A 123 -10.06 -2.20 17.93
C GLY A 123 -10.68 -2.30 16.53
N MET A 124 -10.82 -3.51 16.00
CA MET A 124 -11.37 -3.78 14.68
C MET A 124 -12.84 -4.20 14.76
N GLU A 125 -13.61 -3.91 13.71
CA GLU A 125 -15.00 -4.37 13.59
C GLU A 125 -15.08 -5.77 13.01
N SER A 126 -14.13 -6.14 12.14
CA SER A 126 -14.08 -7.49 11.60
C SER A 126 -12.65 -8.02 11.57
N ILE A 127 -12.55 -9.32 11.77
CA ILE A 127 -11.31 -10.10 11.58
C ILE A 127 -11.57 -11.13 10.49
N CYS A 128 -10.70 -11.11 9.50
CA CYS A 128 -10.73 -12.02 8.36
C CYS A 128 -9.45 -12.88 8.35
N VAL A 129 -9.57 -14.11 7.86
CA VAL A 129 -8.45 -15.02 7.64
C VAL A 129 -8.21 -15.17 6.14
N ASP A 130 -7.01 -14.86 5.69
CA ASP A 130 -6.57 -15.24 4.35
C ASP A 130 -6.14 -16.72 4.37
N ARG A 131 -6.83 -17.55 3.58
CA ARG A 131 -6.64 -19.00 3.57
C ARG A 131 -5.48 -19.45 2.67
N GLN A 132 -5.44 -18.94 1.44
CA GLN A 132 -4.50 -19.41 0.40
C GLN A 132 -4.03 -18.27 -0.53
N GLY A 133 -4.21 -17.03 -0.12
CA GLY A 133 -3.93 -15.88 -0.98
C GLY A 133 -5.00 -15.70 -2.07
N VAL A 134 -4.57 -15.63 -3.33
CA VAL A 134 -5.48 -15.38 -4.47
C VAL A 134 -5.57 -16.59 -5.38
N THR A 135 -6.75 -16.81 -5.98
CA THR A 135 -7.02 -17.95 -6.86
C THR A 135 -7.65 -17.52 -8.19
N GLY A 136 -7.35 -18.31 -9.22
CA GLY A 136 -7.95 -18.15 -10.56
C GLY A 136 -7.48 -16.92 -11.32
N GLU A 137 -8.00 -16.77 -12.53
CA GLU A 137 -7.68 -15.70 -13.48
C GLU A 137 -8.00 -14.31 -12.91
N PHE A 138 -9.09 -14.18 -12.17
CA PHE A 138 -9.52 -12.93 -11.52
C PHE A 138 -8.82 -12.64 -10.20
N ARG A 139 -7.86 -13.47 -9.77
CA ARG A 139 -7.08 -13.29 -8.54
C ARG A 139 -7.96 -13.03 -7.32
N ARG A 140 -9.06 -13.79 -7.19
CA ARG A 140 -9.98 -13.66 -6.08
C ARG A 140 -9.32 -14.09 -4.77
N PRO A 141 -9.45 -13.29 -3.69
CA PRO A 141 -8.94 -13.69 -2.39
C PRO A 141 -9.73 -14.88 -1.83
N THR A 142 -9.08 -15.67 -0.98
CA THR A 142 -9.69 -16.78 -0.25
C THR A 142 -9.96 -16.38 1.20
N THR A 143 -10.56 -15.21 1.38
CA THR A 143 -10.77 -14.60 2.69
C THR A 143 -12.04 -15.12 3.35
N GLU A 144 -11.94 -15.54 4.63
CA GLU A 144 -13.03 -15.99 5.47
C GLU A 144 -13.17 -15.04 6.68
N ILE A 145 -14.40 -14.65 7.02
CA ILE A 145 -14.69 -13.86 8.21
C ILE A 145 -14.74 -14.78 9.43
N ILE A 146 -14.01 -14.44 10.49
CA ILE A 146 -14.02 -15.16 11.76
C ILE A 146 -14.55 -14.32 12.93
N HIS A 147 -14.71 -13.00 12.74
CA HIS A 147 -15.35 -12.09 13.69
C HIS A 147 -15.97 -10.92 12.94
N GLY A 148 -17.15 -10.44 13.39
CA GLY A 148 -17.88 -9.35 12.74
C GLY A 148 -18.55 -9.77 11.43
N ASP A 149 -19.02 -8.79 10.66
CA ASP A 149 -19.75 -8.99 9.40
C ASP A 149 -19.32 -8.00 8.30
N ARG A 150 -18.43 -7.03 8.63
CA ARG A 150 -17.94 -6.05 7.69
C ARG A 150 -16.88 -6.67 6.78
N THR A 151 -17.08 -6.59 5.48
CA THR A 151 -16.11 -7.03 4.45
C THR A 151 -15.60 -5.89 3.58
N GLU A 152 -16.31 -4.76 3.55
CA GLU A 152 -15.99 -3.58 2.76
C GLU A 152 -15.63 -2.40 3.67
N ASP A 153 -14.50 -1.77 3.41
CA ASP A 153 -14.09 -0.54 4.09
C ASP A 153 -13.02 0.20 3.24
N VAL A 154 -12.70 1.43 3.64
CA VAL A 154 -11.75 2.30 2.94
C VAL A 154 -10.38 2.26 3.61
N ARG A 155 -9.34 1.98 2.81
CA ARG A 155 -7.94 2.14 3.20
C ARG A 155 -7.38 3.46 2.69
N LEU A 156 -6.79 4.24 3.56
CA LEU A 156 -5.96 5.40 3.19
C LEU A 156 -4.50 4.96 3.09
N GLU A 157 -3.88 5.13 1.93
CA GLU A 157 -2.46 4.86 1.70
C GLU A 157 -1.83 5.95 0.83
N ASN A 158 -0.75 6.58 1.31
CA ASN A 158 0.01 7.63 0.61
C ASN A 158 -0.86 8.77 0.03
N GLY A 159 -1.96 9.11 0.72
CA GLY A 159 -2.91 10.16 0.30
C GLY A 159 -3.96 9.71 -0.72
N VAL A 160 -4.02 8.42 -1.06
CA VAL A 160 -5.03 7.80 -1.91
C VAL A 160 -5.99 6.98 -1.05
N LEU A 161 -7.27 7.07 -1.35
CA LEU A 161 -8.34 6.28 -0.73
C LEU A 161 -8.68 5.08 -1.62
N TYR A 162 -8.67 3.89 -1.03
CA TYR A 162 -9.06 2.64 -1.69
C TYR A 162 -10.23 2.02 -0.95
N ASP A 163 -11.42 2.11 -1.52
CA ASP A 163 -12.58 1.32 -1.11
C ASP A 163 -12.47 -0.08 -1.68
N MET A 164 -12.68 -1.10 -0.86
CA MET A 164 -12.58 -2.48 -1.28
C MET A 164 -13.31 -3.44 -0.35
N ASP A 165 -13.85 -4.51 -0.92
CA ASP A 165 -14.32 -5.69 -0.19
C ASP A 165 -13.21 -6.75 -0.17
N VAL A 166 -12.70 -7.04 1.02
CA VAL A 166 -11.56 -7.96 1.23
C VAL A 166 -11.86 -9.42 0.85
N THR A 167 -13.13 -9.76 0.60
CA THR A 167 -13.56 -11.08 0.13
C THR A 167 -13.67 -11.16 -1.39
N LYS A 168 -13.66 -10.02 -2.09
CA LYS A 168 -13.84 -9.94 -3.55
C LYS A 168 -12.58 -9.53 -4.27
N VAL A 169 -11.82 -8.57 -3.72
CA VAL A 169 -10.64 -8.01 -4.36
C VAL A 169 -9.40 -8.13 -3.49
N MET A 170 -8.27 -8.37 -4.14
CA MET A 170 -6.98 -8.49 -3.48
C MET A 170 -6.40 -7.12 -3.17
N PHE A 171 -5.80 -6.97 -1.99
CA PHE A 171 -4.90 -5.87 -1.68
C PHE A 171 -3.57 -6.42 -1.15
N THR A 172 -2.45 -5.82 -1.53
CA THR A 172 -1.13 -6.22 -1.03
C THR A 172 -0.31 -5.02 -0.58
N SER A 173 0.11 -5.04 0.68
CA SER A 173 1.05 -4.05 1.23
C SER A 173 2.45 -4.15 0.60
N GLY A 174 2.81 -5.30 0.03
CA GLY A 174 4.12 -5.49 -0.61
C GLY A 174 4.38 -4.64 -1.85
N ASN A 175 3.38 -3.92 -2.36
CA ASN A 175 3.53 -3.00 -3.50
C ASN A 175 3.42 -1.52 -3.08
N VAL A 176 3.50 -1.20 -1.78
CA VAL A 176 3.32 0.17 -1.28
C VAL A 176 4.38 1.13 -1.84
N ASP A 177 5.65 0.68 -1.90
CA ASP A 177 6.75 1.50 -2.41
C ASP A 177 6.58 1.78 -3.91
N GLU A 178 6.09 0.81 -4.68
CA GLU A 178 5.83 0.98 -6.10
C GLU A 178 4.62 1.91 -6.35
N ARG A 179 3.57 1.82 -5.52
CA ARG A 179 2.48 2.80 -5.57
C ARG A 179 2.92 4.21 -5.19
N GLU A 180 3.87 4.35 -4.26
CA GLU A 180 4.45 5.63 -3.91
C GLU A 180 5.32 6.17 -5.07
N ARG A 181 6.12 5.31 -5.71
CA ARG A 181 6.89 5.67 -6.91
C ARG A 181 6.00 6.23 -8.03
N MET A 182 4.83 5.62 -8.29
CA MET A 182 3.88 6.14 -9.28
C MET A 182 3.43 7.57 -8.96
N LYS A 183 3.26 7.89 -7.70
CA LYS A 183 2.90 9.24 -7.26
C LYS A 183 3.98 10.29 -7.57
N ASP A 184 5.26 9.88 -7.54
CA ASP A 184 6.41 10.78 -7.68
C ASP A 184 6.86 10.94 -9.14
N LEU A 185 6.20 10.26 -10.10
CA LEU A 185 6.45 10.45 -11.52
C LEU A 185 5.94 11.82 -12.00
N ASP A 186 6.63 12.42 -12.95
CA ASP A 186 6.09 13.55 -13.72
C ASP A 186 5.46 13.00 -15.01
N CYS A 187 4.14 13.03 -15.06
CA CYS A 187 3.35 12.62 -16.21
C CYS A 187 2.54 13.77 -16.79
N SER A 188 3.03 15.03 -16.60
CA SER A 188 2.29 16.25 -16.98
C SER A 188 1.89 16.24 -18.45
N GLY A 189 0.57 16.24 -18.68
CA GLY A 189 -0.03 16.23 -20.01
C GLY A 189 -0.03 14.91 -20.75
N GLU A 190 0.51 13.82 -20.17
CA GLU A 190 0.56 12.50 -20.78
C GLU A 190 -0.82 11.85 -20.88
N THR A 191 -1.00 11.05 -21.93
CA THR A 191 -2.07 10.06 -22.05
C THR A 191 -1.52 8.70 -21.64
N ILE A 192 -2.13 8.10 -20.60
CA ILE A 192 -1.66 6.87 -19.97
C ILE A 192 -2.68 5.75 -20.20
N VAL A 193 -2.19 4.52 -20.41
CA VAL A 193 -3.02 3.31 -20.37
C VAL A 193 -2.53 2.41 -19.24
N ASP A 194 -3.40 2.14 -18.27
CA ASP A 194 -3.18 1.10 -17.27
C ASP A 194 -3.90 -0.16 -17.74
N MET A 195 -3.12 -1.16 -18.19
CA MET A 195 -3.66 -2.39 -18.78
C MET A 195 -4.19 -3.38 -17.72
N PHE A 196 -3.90 -3.15 -16.43
CA PHE A 196 -4.24 -4.05 -15.33
C PHE A 196 -4.61 -3.25 -14.08
N ALA A 197 -5.59 -2.39 -14.20
CA ALA A 197 -5.86 -1.35 -13.20
C ALA A 197 -6.28 -1.89 -11.82
N GLY A 198 -6.88 -3.09 -11.75
CA GLY A 198 -7.43 -3.60 -10.50
C GLY A 198 -8.49 -2.65 -9.95
N ILE A 199 -8.36 -2.27 -8.69
CA ILE A 199 -9.19 -1.23 -8.05
C ILE A 199 -8.59 0.18 -8.19
N GLY A 200 -7.58 0.35 -9.06
CA GLY A 200 -6.87 1.61 -9.30
C GLY A 200 -5.51 1.71 -8.62
N TYR A 201 -4.81 0.59 -8.43
CA TYR A 201 -3.57 0.55 -7.62
C TYR A 201 -2.49 1.53 -8.09
N PHE A 202 -2.23 1.62 -9.39
CA PHE A 202 -1.28 2.56 -9.99
C PHE A 202 -1.98 3.76 -10.62
N THR A 203 -3.17 3.55 -11.18
CA THR A 203 -4.02 4.58 -11.78
C THR A 203 -4.27 5.75 -10.83
N LEU A 204 -4.69 5.49 -9.59
CA LEU A 204 -5.11 6.54 -8.66
C LEU A 204 -3.93 7.41 -8.16
N PRO A 205 -2.77 6.86 -7.76
CA PRO A 205 -1.60 7.67 -7.42
C PRO A 205 -1.17 8.58 -8.57
N LEU A 206 -1.12 8.06 -9.81
CA LEU A 206 -0.79 8.82 -10.99
C LEU A 206 -1.80 9.94 -11.25
N ALA A 207 -3.10 9.62 -11.26
CA ALA A 207 -4.15 10.60 -11.52
C ALA A 207 -4.15 11.75 -10.51
N LYS A 208 -3.85 11.44 -9.24
CA LYS A 208 -3.94 12.41 -8.15
C LYS A 208 -2.70 13.30 -8.01
N PHE A 209 -1.52 12.79 -8.35
CA PHE A 209 -0.26 13.46 -8.01
C PHE A 209 0.69 13.69 -9.19
N ALA A 210 0.60 12.91 -10.29
CA ALA A 210 1.53 12.96 -11.40
C ALA A 210 1.04 13.83 -12.59
N HIS A 211 -0.15 14.45 -12.49
CA HIS A 211 -0.71 15.42 -13.43
C HIS A 211 -0.90 14.93 -14.88
N PRO A 212 -1.33 13.70 -15.16
CA PRO A 212 -1.62 13.26 -16.52
C PRO A 212 -2.83 14.00 -17.09
N SER A 213 -2.92 14.08 -18.43
CA SER A 213 -4.11 14.62 -19.09
C SER A 213 -5.25 13.61 -19.13
N LYS A 214 -4.94 12.32 -19.30
CA LYS A 214 -5.93 11.23 -19.36
C LYS A 214 -5.31 9.90 -18.96
N ILE A 215 -6.06 9.07 -18.23
CA ILE A 215 -5.73 7.67 -17.95
C ILE A 215 -6.89 6.78 -18.38
N TYR A 216 -6.62 5.85 -19.28
CA TYR A 216 -7.51 4.73 -19.60
C TYR A 216 -7.15 3.56 -18.69
N ALA A 217 -8.04 3.20 -17.78
CA ALA A 217 -7.81 2.19 -16.75
C ALA A 217 -8.61 0.91 -17.07
N CYS A 218 -7.93 -0.08 -17.65
CA CYS A 218 -8.54 -1.33 -18.07
C CYS A 218 -8.50 -2.36 -16.95
N GLU A 219 -9.66 -2.93 -16.65
CA GLU A 219 -9.80 -4.04 -15.71
C GLU A 219 -10.76 -5.09 -16.26
N LYS A 220 -10.36 -6.36 -16.18
CA LYS A 220 -11.14 -7.50 -16.70
C LYS A 220 -12.09 -8.09 -15.67
N ASN A 221 -11.71 -8.07 -14.38
CA ASN A 221 -12.53 -8.59 -13.29
C ASN A 221 -13.67 -7.62 -12.95
N PRO A 222 -14.96 -8.00 -13.12
CA PRO A 222 -16.07 -7.11 -12.82
C PRO A 222 -16.10 -6.61 -11.37
N ASP A 223 -15.73 -7.47 -10.41
CA ASP A 223 -15.69 -7.09 -9.00
C ASP A 223 -14.65 -5.97 -8.76
N SER A 224 -13.45 -6.11 -9.34
CA SER A 224 -12.41 -5.07 -9.25
C SER A 224 -12.79 -3.80 -9.99
N TYR A 225 -13.44 -3.93 -11.15
CA TYR A 225 -13.91 -2.80 -11.93
C TYR A 225 -14.94 -1.94 -11.17
N GLU A 226 -15.89 -2.57 -10.45
CA GLU A 226 -16.85 -1.85 -9.62
C GLU A 226 -16.12 -0.98 -8.56
N PHE A 227 -15.10 -1.54 -7.90
CA PHE A 227 -14.28 -0.79 -6.95
C PHE A 227 -13.39 0.25 -7.64
N LEU A 228 -12.89 -0.01 -8.85
CA LEU A 228 -12.15 1.00 -9.62
C LEU A 228 -13.02 2.23 -9.87
N VAL A 229 -14.27 2.05 -10.31
CA VAL A 229 -15.21 3.16 -10.54
C VAL A 229 -15.49 3.92 -9.25
N LYS A 230 -15.81 3.22 -8.15
CA LYS A 230 -16.01 3.85 -6.83
C LYS A 230 -14.77 4.65 -6.39
N ASN A 231 -13.58 4.10 -6.57
CA ASN A 231 -12.33 4.71 -6.13
C ASN A 231 -11.95 5.93 -6.97
N VAL A 232 -12.26 5.94 -8.26
CA VAL A 232 -12.11 7.11 -9.13
C VAL A 232 -12.96 8.28 -8.62
N GLU A 233 -14.21 8.02 -8.23
CA GLU A 233 -15.09 9.02 -7.62
C GLU A 233 -14.60 9.45 -6.24
N LEU A 234 -14.23 8.50 -5.38
CA LEU A 234 -13.76 8.72 -4.00
C LEU A 234 -12.50 9.61 -3.94
N ASN A 235 -11.65 9.53 -4.94
CA ASN A 235 -10.42 10.33 -5.05
C ASN A 235 -10.57 11.60 -5.89
N ASP A 236 -11.77 11.90 -6.41
CA ASP A 236 -12.07 13.09 -7.21
C ASP A 236 -11.22 13.23 -8.49
N VAL A 237 -11.01 12.09 -9.19
CA VAL A 237 -10.19 12.00 -10.42
C VAL A 237 -10.98 11.56 -11.66
N LYS A 238 -12.29 11.61 -11.63
CA LYS A 238 -13.19 11.17 -12.72
C LYS A 238 -13.00 11.91 -14.03
N ASP A 239 -12.52 13.15 -14.00
CA ASP A 239 -12.28 13.93 -15.21
C ASP A 239 -10.99 13.49 -15.92
N ILE A 240 -10.08 12.82 -15.21
CA ILE A 240 -8.79 12.32 -15.69
C ILE A 240 -8.86 10.83 -16.03
N VAL A 241 -9.49 10.03 -15.18
CA VAL A 241 -9.52 8.55 -15.29
C VAL A 241 -10.79 8.08 -15.97
N GLU A 242 -10.62 7.20 -16.95
CA GLU A 242 -11.70 6.49 -17.64
C GLU A 242 -11.57 4.98 -17.37
N PRO A 243 -12.37 4.42 -16.46
CA PRO A 243 -12.42 2.99 -16.22
C PRO A 243 -13.03 2.24 -17.42
N ILE A 244 -12.40 1.13 -17.82
CA ILE A 244 -12.85 0.29 -18.93
C ILE A 244 -12.95 -1.17 -18.46
N LEU A 245 -14.15 -1.74 -18.48
CA LEU A 245 -14.35 -3.18 -18.21
C LEU A 245 -14.10 -3.97 -19.49
N SER A 246 -12.89 -4.50 -19.63
CA SER A 246 -12.49 -5.27 -20.82
C SER A 246 -11.28 -6.16 -20.52
N ASP A 247 -11.08 -7.20 -21.31
CA ASP A 247 -9.76 -7.78 -21.49
C ASP A 247 -8.88 -6.74 -22.20
N ASN A 248 -7.67 -6.49 -21.71
CA ASN A 248 -6.81 -5.46 -22.28
C ASN A 248 -6.35 -5.77 -23.71
N ARG A 249 -6.40 -7.05 -24.14
CA ARG A 249 -6.12 -7.46 -25.52
C ARG A 249 -7.19 -7.01 -26.52
N ASP A 250 -8.41 -6.76 -26.02
CA ASP A 250 -9.56 -6.32 -26.82
C ASP A 250 -9.76 -4.81 -26.82
N LEU A 251 -8.84 -4.05 -26.21
CA LEU A 251 -8.91 -2.58 -26.21
C LEU A 251 -8.82 -2.02 -27.63
N ASP A 252 -9.79 -1.20 -28.03
CA ASP A 252 -9.82 -0.46 -29.28
C ASP A 252 -9.77 1.05 -29.00
N LEU A 253 -8.61 1.54 -28.57
CA LEU A 253 -8.37 2.95 -28.23
C LEU A 253 -7.55 3.67 -29.31
N GLY A 254 -7.13 2.96 -30.37
CA GLY A 254 -6.25 3.47 -31.41
C GLY A 254 -4.81 2.98 -31.27
N THR A 255 -3.97 3.38 -32.23
CA THR A 255 -2.56 3.00 -32.30
C THR A 255 -1.65 4.20 -32.04
N HIS A 256 -0.51 3.97 -31.40
CA HIS A 256 0.53 4.96 -31.16
C HIS A 256 0.00 6.28 -30.57
N PHE A 257 -0.90 6.21 -29.58
CA PHE A 257 -1.52 7.36 -28.96
C PHE A 257 -1.11 7.57 -27.48
N ALA A 258 -0.68 6.49 -26.78
CA ALA A 258 -0.31 6.54 -25.38
C ALA A 258 1.14 7.03 -25.21
N ASP A 259 1.35 7.93 -24.27
CA ASP A 259 2.68 8.39 -23.86
C ASP A 259 3.31 7.43 -22.87
N ARG A 260 2.45 6.74 -22.09
CA ARG A 260 2.87 5.81 -21.03
C ARG A 260 1.90 4.63 -20.94
N ILE A 261 2.46 3.43 -20.69
CA ILE A 261 1.66 2.21 -20.45
C ILE A 261 2.14 1.53 -19.18
N LEU A 262 1.18 1.16 -18.33
CA LEU A 262 1.43 0.35 -17.14
C LEU A 262 1.01 -1.10 -17.42
N MET A 263 1.95 -2.02 -17.23
CA MET A 263 1.72 -3.45 -17.35
C MET A 263 1.89 -4.11 -15.98
N GLY A 264 1.00 -3.76 -15.04
CA GLY A 264 1.05 -4.13 -13.62
C GLY A 264 0.61 -5.58 -13.32
N TYR A 265 0.99 -6.52 -14.17
CA TYR A 265 0.73 -7.95 -14.01
C TYR A 265 2.04 -8.71 -13.72
N VAL A 266 1.96 -10.03 -13.48
CA VAL A 266 3.14 -10.87 -13.22
C VAL A 266 2.94 -12.27 -13.78
N GLN A 267 4.05 -12.97 -14.10
CA GLN A 267 4.18 -14.35 -14.59
C GLN A 267 3.98 -14.50 -16.11
N ILE A 268 3.03 -13.82 -16.71
CA ILE A 268 2.73 -13.91 -18.15
C ILE A 268 2.61 -12.55 -18.82
N THR A 269 3.19 -11.51 -18.23
CA THR A 269 3.07 -10.12 -18.70
C THR A 269 3.52 -9.95 -20.15
N SER A 270 4.51 -10.73 -20.58
CA SER A 270 5.01 -10.70 -21.96
C SER A 270 3.96 -11.06 -23.01
N GLU A 271 2.91 -11.82 -22.66
CA GLU A 271 1.83 -12.16 -23.60
C GLU A 271 0.98 -10.94 -24.01
N PHE A 272 1.00 -9.89 -23.20
CA PHE A 272 0.25 -8.65 -23.42
C PHE A 272 1.09 -7.54 -24.05
N LEU A 273 2.41 -7.76 -24.20
CA LEU A 273 3.33 -6.76 -24.74
C LEU A 273 3.02 -6.36 -26.19
N PRO A 274 2.58 -7.27 -27.10
CA PRO A 274 2.18 -6.86 -28.46
C PRO A 274 1.08 -5.79 -28.47
N LYS A 275 0.10 -5.88 -27.57
CA LYS A 275 -0.97 -4.89 -27.44
C LYS A 275 -0.48 -3.57 -26.86
N ALA A 276 0.44 -3.61 -25.91
CA ALA A 276 1.08 -2.39 -25.39
C ALA A 276 1.88 -1.70 -26.51
N LEU A 277 2.65 -2.43 -27.31
CA LEU A 277 3.42 -1.89 -28.44
C LEU A 277 2.54 -1.29 -29.56
N GLU A 278 1.34 -1.82 -29.77
CA GLU A 278 0.36 -1.23 -30.69
C GLU A 278 -0.09 0.16 -30.22
N MET A 279 -0.27 0.35 -28.91
CA MET A 279 -0.83 1.59 -28.34
C MET A 279 0.21 2.65 -28.02
N ILE A 280 1.45 2.26 -27.68
CA ILE A 280 2.48 3.20 -27.25
C ILE A 280 3.03 4.02 -28.42
N LYS A 281 3.29 5.30 -28.19
CA LYS A 281 4.00 6.17 -29.15
C LYS A 281 5.49 5.83 -29.23
N PRO A 282 6.17 6.09 -30.36
CA PRO A 282 7.63 6.25 -30.35
C PRO A 282 8.03 7.32 -29.31
N GLY A 283 9.05 7.01 -28.52
CA GLY A 283 9.48 7.83 -27.38
C GLY A 283 8.65 7.60 -26.10
N GLY A 284 7.60 6.80 -26.14
CA GLY A 284 6.76 6.51 -24.98
C GLY A 284 7.40 5.52 -23.98
N MET A 285 6.86 5.49 -22.77
CA MET A 285 7.38 4.69 -21.64
C MET A 285 6.46 3.51 -21.33
N ILE A 286 7.03 2.32 -21.19
CA ILE A 286 6.33 1.13 -20.66
C ILE A 286 6.91 0.79 -19.29
N HIS A 287 6.07 0.75 -18.26
CA HIS A 287 6.40 0.17 -16.95
C HIS A 287 6.04 -1.31 -16.98
N TYR A 288 7.04 -2.14 -17.25
CA TYR A 288 6.87 -3.58 -17.43
C TYR A 288 7.14 -4.32 -16.13
N HIS A 289 6.10 -4.89 -15.52
CA HIS A 289 6.21 -5.70 -14.30
C HIS A 289 6.19 -7.18 -14.65
N ASP A 290 7.09 -7.95 -14.06
CA ASP A 290 7.02 -9.42 -14.09
C ASP A 290 7.86 -10.03 -12.97
N THR A 291 7.79 -11.35 -12.83
CA THR A 291 8.59 -12.11 -11.88
C THR A 291 9.70 -12.88 -12.59
N PHE A 292 10.91 -12.76 -12.04
CA PHE A 292 12.11 -13.40 -12.59
C PHE A 292 12.96 -13.99 -11.47
N TYR A 293 13.80 -14.97 -11.85
CA TYR A 293 14.90 -15.37 -10.97
C TYR A 293 15.89 -14.21 -10.77
N VAL A 294 16.36 -14.04 -9.52
CA VAL A 294 17.25 -12.91 -9.14
C VAL A 294 18.60 -12.87 -9.90
N HIS A 295 18.96 -13.94 -10.61
CA HIS A 295 20.19 -14.02 -11.40
C HIS A 295 19.98 -13.85 -12.91
N GLU A 296 18.72 -13.77 -13.38
CA GLU A 296 18.38 -13.83 -14.80
C GLU A 296 17.52 -12.64 -15.26
N TYR A 297 17.04 -11.80 -14.35
CA TYR A 297 16.00 -10.82 -14.66
C TYR A 297 16.41 -9.86 -15.79
N GLU A 298 17.65 -9.36 -15.80
CA GLU A 298 18.12 -8.43 -16.84
C GLU A 298 18.14 -9.09 -18.21
N ASP A 299 18.71 -10.30 -18.30
CA ASP A 299 18.82 -11.02 -19.58
C ASP A 299 17.44 -11.43 -20.08
N ARG A 300 16.54 -11.86 -19.19
CA ARG A 300 15.17 -12.26 -19.55
C ARG A 300 14.34 -11.08 -20.05
N ILE A 301 14.45 -9.90 -19.42
CA ILE A 301 13.79 -8.70 -19.90
C ILE A 301 14.29 -8.33 -21.30
N LYS A 302 15.60 -8.34 -21.51
CA LYS A 302 16.19 -8.09 -22.85
C LYS A 302 15.69 -9.08 -23.89
N GLU A 303 15.72 -10.38 -23.61
CA GLU A 303 15.22 -11.42 -24.53
C GLU A 303 13.75 -11.18 -24.93
N ILE A 304 12.90 -10.76 -23.98
CA ILE A 304 11.49 -10.46 -24.24
C ILE A 304 11.37 -9.27 -25.20
N PHE A 305 12.04 -8.15 -24.89
CA PHE A 305 11.94 -6.95 -25.71
C PHE A 305 12.67 -7.05 -27.05
N ASP A 306 13.79 -7.76 -27.14
CA ASP A 306 14.48 -8.06 -28.40
C ASP A 306 13.58 -8.84 -29.38
N ARG A 307 12.75 -9.73 -28.85
CA ARG A 307 11.80 -10.52 -29.64
C ARG A 307 10.57 -9.71 -30.07
N GLU A 308 9.98 -8.95 -29.14
CA GLU A 308 8.68 -8.30 -29.34
C GLU A 308 8.78 -6.89 -29.90
N CYS A 309 9.92 -6.20 -29.73
CA CYS A 309 10.11 -4.80 -30.11
C CYS A 309 11.24 -4.61 -31.17
N PRO A 310 11.03 -5.03 -32.41
CA PRO A 310 12.06 -4.93 -33.46
C PRO A 310 12.38 -3.47 -33.84
N GLY A 311 11.53 -2.51 -33.49
CA GLY A 311 11.75 -1.07 -33.68
C GLY A 311 12.82 -0.46 -32.77
N GLY A 312 13.20 -1.17 -31.72
CA GLY A 312 14.18 -0.73 -30.73
C GLY A 312 13.54 -0.22 -29.45
N TYR A 313 14.30 -0.36 -28.38
CA TYR A 313 13.92 0.09 -27.04
C TYR A 313 15.17 0.46 -26.23
N GLU A 314 14.98 1.17 -25.14
CA GLU A 314 16.01 1.48 -24.15
C GLU A 314 15.49 1.13 -22.76
N ILE A 315 16.29 0.41 -21.96
CA ILE A 315 15.97 0.14 -20.56
C ILE A 315 16.49 1.31 -19.73
N GLU A 316 15.61 2.17 -19.23
CA GLU A 316 15.99 3.30 -18.40
C GLU A 316 16.30 2.89 -16.97
N SER A 317 15.50 1.97 -16.40
CA SER A 317 15.73 1.43 -15.07
C SER A 317 15.16 0.03 -14.91
N ILE A 318 15.72 -0.73 -13.97
CA ILE A 318 15.12 -1.97 -13.46
C ILE A 318 15.27 -1.94 -11.94
N HIS A 319 14.21 -2.22 -11.21
CA HIS A 319 14.28 -2.35 -9.75
C HIS A 319 13.38 -3.47 -9.23
N GLU A 320 13.78 -4.01 -8.10
CA GLU A 320 13.02 -5.03 -7.39
C GLU A 320 11.89 -4.37 -6.59
N VAL A 321 10.65 -4.84 -6.80
CA VAL A 321 9.48 -4.40 -6.03
C VAL A 321 9.38 -5.18 -4.72
N LYS A 322 9.50 -6.50 -4.79
CA LYS A 322 9.45 -7.39 -3.62
C LYS A 322 9.91 -8.81 -3.96
N SER A 323 10.31 -9.55 -2.95
CA SER A 323 10.48 -11.00 -3.08
C SER A 323 9.12 -11.67 -3.33
N PHE A 324 9.08 -12.62 -4.25
CA PHE A 324 7.88 -13.35 -4.64
C PHE A 324 7.91 -14.81 -4.15
N ALA A 325 9.05 -15.47 -4.31
CA ALA A 325 9.31 -16.83 -3.87
C ALA A 325 10.83 -17.00 -3.62
N PRO A 326 11.32 -18.11 -3.07
CA PRO A 326 12.75 -18.35 -2.95
C PRO A 326 13.46 -18.16 -4.29
N SER A 327 14.44 -17.24 -4.33
CA SER A 327 15.21 -16.83 -5.51
C SER A 327 14.41 -16.24 -6.68
N VAL A 328 13.14 -15.89 -6.47
CA VAL A 328 12.28 -15.21 -7.46
C VAL A 328 11.77 -13.92 -6.87
N SER A 329 11.94 -12.82 -7.57
CA SER A 329 11.43 -11.51 -7.18
C SER A 329 10.57 -10.88 -8.27
N HIS A 330 9.69 -9.99 -7.85
CA HIS A 330 8.92 -9.12 -8.72
C HIS A 330 9.77 -7.90 -9.05
N TYR A 331 10.01 -7.71 -10.34
CA TYR A 331 10.75 -6.57 -10.89
C TYR A 331 9.82 -5.68 -11.70
N VAL A 332 10.18 -4.41 -11.78
CA VAL A 332 9.65 -3.48 -12.77
C VAL A 332 10.80 -2.93 -13.59
N ALA A 333 10.61 -2.91 -14.91
CA ALA A 333 11.51 -2.30 -15.87
C ALA A 333 10.82 -1.11 -16.54
N ASP A 334 11.47 0.05 -16.50
CA ASP A 334 11.04 1.24 -17.21
C ASP A 334 11.70 1.22 -18.59
N ILE A 335 10.88 1.01 -19.62
CA ILE A 335 11.32 0.74 -20.99
C ILE A 335 10.82 1.86 -21.89
N ARG A 336 11.74 2.59 -22.50
CA ARG A 336 11.44 3.57 -23.53
C ARG A 336 11.42 2.92 -24.90
N ILE A 337 10.36 3.12 -25.67
CA ILE A 337 10.22 2.63 -27.04
C ILE A 337 10.82 3.67 -28.01
N LEU A 338 11.66 3.23 -28.94
CA LEU A 338 12.38 4.12 -29.87
C LEU A 338 11.63 4.40 -31.16
#